data_b9f9ad15c8d131055db115c6ae1124ea
#
_entry.id   b9f9ad15c8d131055db115c6ae1124ea
#
_cell.length_a   1.000
_cell.length_b   1.000
_cell.length_c   1.000
_cell.angle_alpha   90.00
_cell.angle_beta   90.00
_cell.angle_gamma   90.00
#
_symmetry.space_group_name_H-M   'P 1'
#
loop_
_entity.id
_entity.type
_entity.pdbx_description
1 polymer ?
#
loop_
_entity_poly.entity_id
_entity_poly.type
_entity_poly.pdbx_seq_one_letter_code
_entity_poly.pdbx_strand_id
1 'polypeptide(L)'
;MANRIMHEVPGAEICGIVQRPVERLPLAQQLIVNGGIHSTFPSSRVLSKAKIWFGSLAERLMHWAFWCLHGCPRRNGSKKFTVETLAEEFARVGWPFLEAADAHDAKVLELFRQQIVDLVIVLGELPLNPELLLIPRCGTTRASQSEAADGKELHIRVEHLPRDVQPLVIASLTVPLQLYDGLLALTLKADLITDDLLLETAKNLRAGDTANLSKEIEDWTHRILSPYLNQAEPASVKNVQRTPIRQRCRAAWKLSIETLLLCFPSIAVRNWHRSWRGRCPVFILAHHLVTDRVHRMGVSTETFWRQVRFLQKHYRIVSLSEGVELLHSGAAEVPCVALTFDDGYGDNFVSLRAVAEETGIPVALFVATQSVENHQEFQHDLVKGTTGFLPLTWDQIRYWSRSGGEFGSHTHSHFDCGSTDRKKLEEEIVGSKNLMERRLQEPVRFFAFPFGDRCNVSSEAMRLATSAYPHVLSNFGGENLPDRGTNRRHLFRKNAYLDLWELVLELESVFDLIAAIKRPFSHGRANFSSFLARFGTVNT
;
A
#
# COMPACT_ATOMS: atom_id res chain seq x y z
N MET A 1 -6.92 -6.34 -12.68
CA MET A 1 -8.18 -7.05 -12.99
C MET A 1 -7.97 -8.51 -13.42
N ALA A 2 -7.36 -8.85 -14.58
CA ALA A 2 -7.29 -10.23 -15.11
C ALA A 2 -6.76 -11.26 -14.09
N ASN A 3 -5.62 -11.00 -13.44
CA ASN A 3 -5.08 -11.89 -12.40
C ASN A 3 -6.02 -12.07 -11.21
N ARG A 4 -6.74 -11.03 -10.82
CA ARG A 4 -7.72 -11.10 -9.73
C ARG A 4 -8.91 -11.97 -10.10
N ILE A 5 -9.42 -11.86 -11.34
CA ILE A 5 -10.50 -12.73 -11.83
C ILE A 5 -10.10 -14.19 -11.71
N MET A 6 -8.89 -14.55 -12.16
CA MET A 6 -8.40 -15.93 -12.12
C MET A 6 -8.26 -16.48 -10.70
N HIS A 7 -7.89 -15.64 -9.75
CA HIS A 7 -7.68 -16.07 -8.35
C HIS A 7 -8.95 -16.04 -7.51
N GLU A 8 -9.82 -15.07 -7.75
CA GLU A 8 -10.94 -14.79 -6.85
C GLU A 8 -12.30 -15.28 -7.38
N VAL A 9 -12.44 -15.55 -8.69
CA VAL A 9 -13.68 -16.09 -9.29
C VAL A 9 -13.54 -17.60 -9.50
N PRO A 10 -14.25 -18.46 -8.75
CA PRO A 10 -14.12 -19.90 -8.84
C PRO A 10 -14.42 -20.43 -10.26
N GLY A 11 -13.46 -21.17 -10.83
CA GLY A 11 -13.59 -21.78 -12.15
C GLY A 11 -13.54 -20.80 -13.32
N ALA A 12 -13.09 -19.56 -13.11
CA ALA A 12 -12.90 -18.59 -14.18
C ALA A 12 -11.68 -18.97 -15.05
N GLU A 13 -11.85 -18.86 -16.36
CA GLU A 13 -10.77 -18.97 -17.35
C GLU A 13 -10.82 -17.75 -18.27
N ILE A 14 -9.65 -17.17 -18.58
CA ILE A 14 -9.58 -16.04 -19.50
C ILE A 14 -9.43 -16.56 -20.92
N CYS A 15 -10.49 -16.40 -21.71
CA CYS A 15 -10.53 -16.83 -23.11
C CYS A 15 -9.77 -15.90 -24.07
N GLY A 16 -9.59 -14.64 -23.68
CA GLY A 16 -8.85 -13.67 -24.49
C GLY A 16 -8.92 -12.27 -23.90
N ILE A 17 -7.96 -11.44 -24.31
CA ILE A 17 -7.88 -10.03 -23.91
C ILE A 17 -7.79 -9.19 -25.20
N VAL A 18 -8.65 -8.17 -25.27
CA VAL A 18 -8.65 -7.21 -26.36
C VAL A 18 -8.27 -5.85 -25.80
N GLN A 19 -7.24 -5.25 -26.37
CA GLN A 19 -6.77 -3.95 -25.96
C GLN A 19 -6.85 -2.96 -27.12
N ARG A 20 -7.31 -1.74 -26.85
CA ARG A 20 -7.22 -0.64 -27.80
C ARG A 20 -5.75 -0.22 -27.95
N PRO A 21 -5.28 0.09 -29.19
CA PRO A 21 -3.98 0.71 -29.36
C PRO A 21 -3.90 1.96 -28.50
N VAL A 22 -2.82 2.09 -27.74
CA VAL A 22 -2.59 3.27 -26.91
C VAL A 22 -2.27 4.42 -27.83
N GLU A 23 -3.29 5.01 -28.44
CA GLU A 23 -3.16 6.37 -28.98
C GLU A 23 -2.79 7.25 -27.81
N ARG A 24 -1.59 7.84 -27.89
CA ARG A 24 -0.94 8.70 -26.91
C ARG A 24 -1.88 9.09 -25.77
N LEU A 25 -1.72 8.40 -24.65
CA LEU A 25 -2.45 8.67 -23.41
C LEU A 25 -2.66 10.18 -23.23
N PRO A 26 -3.81 10.65 -22.77
CA PRO A 26 -4.02 12.05 -22.41
C PRO A 26 -2.83 12.59 -21.64
N LEU A 27 -2.48 13.85 -21.84
CA LEU A 27 -1.25 14.47 -21.30
C LEU A 27 -1.00 14.14 -19.80
N ALA A 28 -2.08 13.96 -19.04
CA ALA A 28 -2.05 13.55 -17.64
C ALA A 28 -1.47 12.13 -17.44
N GLN A 29 -1.84 11.18 -18.28
CA GLN A 29 -1.33 9.80 -18.19
C GLN A 29 0.10 9.67 -18.75
N GLN A 30 0.46 10.48 -19.78
CA GLN A 30 1.87 10.57 -20.23
C GLN A 30 2.80 11.13 -19.15
N LEU A 31 2.31 12.03 -18.31
CA LEU A 31 3.06 12.60 -17.18
C LEU A 31 3.31 11.57 -16.06
N ILE A 32 2.36 10.65 -15.84
CA ILE A 32 2.52 9.53 -14.89
C ILE A 32 3.59 8.56 -15.39
N VAL A 33 3.56 8.17 -16.66
CA VAL A 33 4.50 7.22 -17.27
C VAL A 33 5.92 7.79 -17.35
N ASN A 34 6.07 9.10 -17.55
CA ASN A 34 7.38 9.78 -17.70
C ASN A 34 7.95 10.35 -16.39
N GLY A 35 7.30 10.12 -15.25
CA GLY A 35 7.83 10.51 -13.93
C GLY A 35 7.76 12.01 -13.62
N GLY A 36 6.91 12.77 -14.31
CA GLY A 36 6.74 14.20 -14.10
C GLY A 36 5.27 14.60 -13.91
N ILE A 37 4.80 14.65 -12.67
CA ILE A 37 3.45 15.15 -12.36
C ILE A 37 3.51 16.68 -12.31
N HIS A 38 2.87 17.34 -13.25
CA HIS A 38 2.61 18.78 -13.21
C HIS A 38 1.19 19.02 -12.70
N SER A 39 1.06 19.40 -11.42
CA SER A 39 -0.22 19.89 -10.90
C SER A 39 -0.54 21.25 -11.52
N THR A 40 -1.61 21.33 -12.29
CA THR A 40 -2.14 22.57 -12.85
C THR A 40 -3.17 23.18 -11.91
N PHE A 41 -2.72 23.94 -10.90
CA PHE A 41 -3.58 24.92 -10.22
C PHE A 41 -3.15 26.35 -10.58
N PRO A 42 -4.08 27.29 -10.90
CA PRO A 42 -3.75 28.52 -11.60
C PRO A 42 -3.35 29.73 -10.76
N SER A 43 -2.84 29.61 -9.55
CA SER A 43 -2.52 30.81 -8.75
C SER A 43 -1.15 30.87 -8.08
N SER A 44 -0.17 30.04 -8.48
CA SER A 44 1.22 30.19 -7.99
C SER A 44 2.28 29.65 -8.97
N ARG A 45 2.14 29.99 -10.23
CA ARG A 45 2.91 29.41 -11.34
C ARG A 45 4.45 29.50 -11.25
N VAL A 46 5.02 30.39 -10.46
CA VAL A 46 6.49 30.56 -10.39
C VAL A 46 7.06 29.74 -9.22
N LEU A 47 6.42 29.75 -8.06
CA LEU A 47 6.86 28.97 -6.90
C LEU A 47 6.63 27.46 -7.06
N SER A 48 5.58 27.05 -7.81
CA SER A 48 5.32 25.64 -8.09
C SER A 48 6.35 25.04 -9.07
N LYS A 49 6.74 25.77 -10.13
CA LYS A 49 7.79 25.31 -11.06
C LYS A 49 9.15 25.11 -10.40
N ALA A 50 9.54 26.03 -9.50
CA ALA A 50 10.78 25.88 -8.73
C ALA A 50 10.71 24.67 -7.79
N LYS A 51 9.59 24.46 -7.10
CA LYS A 51 9.39 23.33 -6.18
C LYS A 51 9.42 21.97 -6.91
N ILE A 52 8.82 21.89 -8.09
CA ILE A 52 8.82 20.71 -8.96
C ILE A 52 10.21 20.47 -9.53
N TRP A 53 10.92 21.51 -9.98
CA TRP A 53 12.26 21.40 -10.51
C TRP A 53 13.27 20.97 -9.44
N PHE A 54 13.22 21.55 -8.24
CA PHE A 54 14.04 21.15 -7.10
C PHE A 54 13.69 19.73 -6.61
N GLY A 55 12.41 19.34 -6.59
CA GLY A 55 11.98 17.98 -6.26
C GLY A 55 12.55 16.95 -7.22
N SER A 56 12.44 17.18 -8.53
CA SER A 56 12.95 16.26 -9.56
C SER A 56 14.50 16.21 -9.56
N LEU A 57 15.18 17.34 -9.26
CA LEU A 57 16.63 17.36 -9.13
C LEU A 57 17.09 16.59 -7.89
N ALA A 58 16.43 16.79 -6.74
CA ALA A 58 16.74 16.07 -5.50
C ALA A 58 16.55 14.56 -5.68
N GLU A 59 15.48 14.15 -6.37
CA GLU A 59 15.20 12.75 -6.68
C GLU A 59 16.25 12.14 -7.63
N ARG A 60 16.68 12.88 -8.64
CA ARG A 60 17.80 12.47 -9.53
C ARG A 60 19.12 12.35 -8.80
N LEU A 61 19.44 13.29 -7.91
CA LEU A 61 20.64 13.24 -7.08
C LEU A 61 20.59 12.06 -6.11
N MET A 62 19.43 11.76 -5.56
CA MET A 62 19.22 10.61 -4.69
C MET A 62 19.43 9.29 -5.46
N HIS A 63 18.87 9.16 -6.66
CA HIS A 63 19.10 8.00 -7.52
C HIS A 63 20.57 7.86 -7.91
N TRP A 64 21.25 8.97 -8.19
CA TRP A 64 22.67 8.99 -8.50
C TRP A 64 23.52 8.61 -7.27
N ALA A 65 23.23 9.17 -6.09
CA ALA A 65 23.91 8.83 -4.85
C ALA A 65 23.72 7.35 -4.50
N PHE A 66 22.49 6.84 -4.66
CA PHE A 66 22.20 5.42 -4.48
C PHE A 66 22.97 4.53 -5.46
N TRP A 67 23.06 4.95 -6.72
CA TRP A 67 23.88 4.27 -7.73
C TRP A 67 25.36 4.23 -7.36
N CYS A 68 25.90 5.32 -6.83
CA CYS A 68 27.29 5.37 -6.34
C CYS A 68 27.51 4.44 -5.13
N LEU A 69 26.51 4.28 -4.27
CA LEU A 69 26.59 3.47 -3.05
C LEU A 69 26.43 1.96 -3.29
N HIS A 70 25.66 1.59 -4.29
CA HIS A 70 25.28 0.19 -4.53
C HIS A 70 25.78 -0.36 -5.87
N GLY A 71 26.45 0.47 -6.67
CA GLY A 71 26.79 0.13 -8.06
C GLY A 71 25.58 0.21 -8.99
N CYS A 72 25.81 -0.11 -10.27
CA CYS A 72 24.71 -0.14 -11.25
C CYS A 72 23.62 -1.09 -10.74
N PRO A 73 22.36 -0.66 -10.61
CA PRO A 73 21.31 -1.57 -10.18
C PRO A 73 21.34 -2.77 -11.14
N ARG A 74 21.55 -3.96 -10.59
CA ARG A 74 21.18 -5.17 -11.34
C ARG A 74 19.75 -4.90 -11.76
N ARG A 75 19.49 -4.94 -13.05
CA ARG A 75 18.15 -4.83 -13.60
C ARG A 75 17.27 -5.92 -12.95
N ASN A 76 16.82 -5.68 -11.73
CA ASN A 76 15.64 -6.33 -11.22
C ASN A 76 14.55 -5.84 -12.16
N GLY A 77 14.05 -6.74 -12.96
CA GLY A 77 13.16 -6.42 -14.05
C GLY A 77 11.84 -5.80 -13.59
N SER A 78 11.89 -4.54 -13.16
CA SER A 78 10.73 -3.68 -13.33
C SER A 78 10.66 -3.47 -14.85
N LYS A 79 10.05 -4.45 -15.53
CA LYS A 79 9.66 -4.33 -16.92
C LYS A 79 8.86 -3.04 -16.99
N LYS A 80 9.31 -2.09 -17.81
CA LYS A 80 8.41 -1.03 -18.26
C LYS A 80 7.23 -1.78 -18.87
N PHE A 81 6.05 -1.65 -18.30
CA PHE A 81 4.84 -2.14 -18.92
C PHE A 81 4.61 -1.30 -20.18
N THR A 82 5.10 -1.79 -21.29
CA THR A 82 4.73 -1.35 -22.65
C THR A 82 3.68 -2.32 -23.16
N VAL A 83 2.90 -1.92 -24.14
CA VAL A 83 1.93 -2.83 -24.80
C VAL A 83 2.60 -4.11 -25.27
N GLU A 84 3.83 -4.03 -25.79
CA GLU A 84 4.64 -5.18 -26.19
C GLU A 84 4.95 -6.13 -25.00
N THR A 85 5.25 -5.58 -23.81
CA THR A 85 5.49 -6.41 -22.61
C THR A 85 4.23 -7.05 -22.05
N LEU A 86 3.06 -6.44 -22.22
CA LEU A 86 1.77 -7.04 -21.87
C LEU A 86 1.46 -8.20 -22.81
N ALA A 87 1.59 -8.01 -24.12
CA ALA A 87 1.37 -9.06 -25.11
C ALA A 87 2.30 -10.27 -24.86
N GLU A 88 3.59 -10.04 -24.56
CA GLU A 88 4.54 -11.09 -24.21
C GLU A 88 4.16 -11.82 -22.92
N GLU A 89 3.67 -11.10 -21.93
CA GLU A 89 3.27 -11.68 -20.64
C GLU A 89 2.01 -12.52 -20.77
N PHE A 90 1.02 -12.06 -21.53
CA PHE A 90 -0.19 -12.83 -21.81
C PHE A 90 0.09 -14.05 -22.69
N ALA A 91 0.97 -13.92 -23.69
CA ALA A 91 1.42 -15.06 -24.48
C ALA A 91 2.13 -16.13 -23.63
N ARG A 92 2.91 -15.73 -22.62
CA ARG A 92 3.58 -16.65 -21.69
C ARG A 92 2.59 -17.43 -20.82
N VAL A 93 1.46 -16.82 -20.47
CA VAL A 93 0.39 -17.46 -19.68
C VAL A 93 -0.57 -18.24 -20.60
N GLY A 94 -0.43 -18.11 -21.93
CA GLY A 94 -1.27 -18.78 -22.90
C GLY A 94 -2.60 -18.09 -23.16
N TRP A 95 -2.75 -16.84 -22.77
CA TRP A 95 -3.97 -16.06 -23.02
C TRP A 95 -3.89 -15.39 -24.40
N PRO A 96 -4.90 -15.55 -25.26
CA PRO A 96 -5.00 -14.81 -26.51
C PRO A 96 -5.05 -13.31 -26.24
N PHE A 97 -4.18 -12.55 -26.90
CA PHE A 97 -4.13 -11.09 -26.81
C PHE A 97 -4.33 -10.51 -28.20
N LEU A 98 -5.26 -9.57 -28.33
CA LEU A 98 -5.56 -8.87 -29.57
C LEU A 98 -5.54 -7.36 -29.33
N GLU A 99 -4.74 -6.66 -30.13
CA GLU A 99 -4.79 -5.20 -30.21
C GLU A 99 -5.75 -4.80 -31.35
N ALA A 100 -6.83 -4.10 -31.02
CA ALA A 100 -7.84 -3.67 -31.96
C ALA A 100 -8.19 -2.19 -31.76
N ALA A 101 -8.40 -1.48 -32.87
CA ALA A 101 -8.69 -0.04 -32.84
C ALA A 101 -10.01 0.28 -32.12
N ASP A 102 -10.98 -0.60 -32.26
CA ASP A 102 -12.28 -0.51 -31.58
C ASP A 102 -12.95 -1.91 -31.45
N ALA A 103 -14.05 -1.95 -30.74
CA ALA A 103 -14.84 -3.18 -30.57
C ALA A 103 -15.63 -3.61 -31.82
N HIS A 104 -15.58 -2.82 -32.89
CA HIS A 104 -16.19 -3.13 -34.19
C HIS A 104 -15.22 -3.85 -35.13
N ASP A 105 -13.94 -4.00 -34.75
CA ASP A 105 -12.96 -4.73 -35.55
C ASP A 105 -13.43 -6.16 -35.77
N ALA A 106 -13.44 -6.60 -37.01
CA ALA A 106 -13.87 -7.95 -37.40
C ALA A 106 -13.04 -9.05 -36.68
N LYS A 107 -11.78 -8.76 -36.37
CA LYS A 107 -10.89 -9.68 -35.64
C LYS A 107 -11.37 -9.91 -34.19
N VAL A 108 -11.95 -8.88 -33.57
CA VAL A 108 -12.53 -9.00 -32.21
C VAL A 108 -13.72 -9.95 -32.25
N LEU A 109 -14.64 -9.73 -33.17
CA LEU A 109 -15.80 -10.62 -33.34
C LEU A 109 -15.39 -12.07 -33.65
N GLU A 110 -14.40 -12.24 -34.51
CA GLU A 110 -13.85 -13.56 -34.87
C GLU A 110 -13.27 -14.26 -33.64
N LEU A 111 -12.43 -13.58 -32.84
CA LEU A 111 -11.86 -14.10 -31.61
C LEU A 111 -12.96 -14.57 -30.65
N PHE A 112 -14.00 -13.78 -30.43
CA PHE A 112 -15.11 -14.11 -29.52
C PHE A 112 -15.98 -15.26 -30.05
N ARG A 113 -16.18 -15.38 -31.38
CA ARG A 113 -16.93 -16.48 -31.99
C ARG A 113 -16.20 -17.81 -31.94
N GLN A 114 -14.86 -17.78 -31.95
CA GLN A 114 -14.02 -18.98 -31.84
C GLN A 114 -13.95 -19.56 -30.44
N GLN A 115 -14.30 -18.78 -29.43
CA GLN A 115 -14.25 -19.14 -28.02
C GLN A 115 -15.67 -19.30 -27.44
N ILE A 116 -15.78 -20.14 -26.41
CA ILE A 116 -16.99 -20.20 -25.59
C ILE A 116 -16.86 -19.13 -24.52
N VAL A 117 -17.48 -17.97 -24.74
CA VAL A 117 -17.40 -16.82 -23.84
C VAL A 117 -18.64 -16.78 -22.94
N ASP A 118 -18.45 -16.87 -21.64
CA ASP A 118 -19.55 -16.73 -20.68
C ASP A 118 -19.81 -15.26 -20.32
N LEU A 119 -18.77 -14.48 -20.07
CA LEU A 119 -18.87 -13.08 -19.67
C LEU A 119 -17.82 -12.22 -20.38
N VAL A 120 -18.23 -11.05 -20.83
CA VAL A 120 -17.32 -9.98 -21.29
C VAL A 120 -17.28 -8.87 -20.24
N ILE A 121 -16.09 -8.48 -19.82
CA ILE A 121 -15.87 -7.33 -18.93
C ILE A 121 -15.20 -6.21 -19.72
N VAL A 122 -15.84 -5.06 -19.72
CA VAL A 122 -15.37 -3.85 -20.44
C VAL A 122 -14.87 -2.83 -19.41
N LEU A 123 -13.59 -2.50 -19.52
CA LEU A 123 -12.95 -1.47 -18.71
C LEU A 123 -12.93 -0.16 -19.49
N GLY A 124 -13.62 0.84 -18.98
CA GLY A 124 -13.74 2.16 -19.59
C GLY A 124 -14.90 2.31 -20.59
N GLU A 125 -15.02 3.51 -21.13
CA GLU A 125 -16.08 3.86 -22.10
C GLU A 125 -15.65 3.47 -23.52
N LEU A 126 -16.14 2.31 -23.97
CA LEU A 126 -15.98 1.85 -25.35
C LEU A 126 -17.35 1.71 -26.01
N PRO A 127 -17.54 2.24 -27.22
CA PRO A 127 -18.72 1.89 -28.00
C PRO A 127 -18.66 0.40 -28.33
N LEU A 128 -19.69 -0.35 -27.90
CA LEU A 128 -19.75 -1.79 -28.09
C LEU A 128 -20.52 -2.13 -29.36
N ASN A 129 -19.98 -3.07 -30.15
CA ASN A 129 -20.68 -3.61 -31.29
C ASN A 129 -21.90 -4.41 -30.80
N PRO A 130 -23.13 -4.15 -31.32
CA PRO A 130 -24.32 -4.92 -30.95
C PRO A 130 -24.18 -6.44 -31.15
N GLU A 131 -23.45 -6.88 -32.17
CA GLU A 131 -23.18 -8.30 -32.41
C GLU A 131 -22.32 -8.93 -31.29
N LEU A 132 -21.37 -8.15 -30.75
CA LEU A 132 -20.54 -8.61 -29.65
C LEU A 132 -21.36 -8.86 -28.38
N LEU A 133 -22.40 -8.06 -28.13
CA LEU A 133 -23.27 -8.21 -26.98
C LEU A 133 -24.09 -9.51 -27.01
N LEU A 134 -24.26 -10.11 -28.19
CA LEU A 134 -25.00 -11.36 -28.36
C LEU A 134 -24.15 -12.63 -28.15
N ILE A 135 -22.82 -12.51 -28.08
CA ILE A 135 -21.93 -13.67 -27.99
C ILE A 135 -21.86 -14.24 -26.56
N PRO A 136 -21.57 -13.44 -25.50
CA PRO A 136 -21.37 -13.99 -24.16
C PRO A 136 -22.66 -14.58 -23.57
N ARG A 137 -22.56 -15.75 -22.93
CA ARG A 137 -23.73 -16.45 -22.35
C ARG A 137 -24.36 -15.70 -21.20
N CYS A 138 -23.53 -15.10 -20.34
CA CYS A 138 -23.97 -14.31 -19.19
C CYS A 138 -24.04 -12.81 -19.51
N GLY A 139 -23.80 -12.39 -20.77
CA GLY A 139 -23.83 -10.99 -21.18
C GLY A 139 -22.50 -10.25 -20.98
N THR A 140 -22.58 -8.93 -21.01
CA THR A 140 -21.42 -8.03 -20.90
C THR A 140 -21.58 -7.11 -19.70
N THR A 141 -20.55 -6.97 -18.87
CA THR A 141 -20.52 -6.01 -17.77
C THR A 141 -19.57 -4.87 -18.12
N ARG A 142 -20.02 -3.64 -17.90
CA ARG A 142 -19.27 -2.42 -18.20
C ARG A 142 -19.23 -1.51 -16.99
N ALA A 143 -18.07 -0.87 -16.75
CA ALA A 143 -17.95 0.19 -15.77
C ALA A 143 -17.61 1.53 -16.45
N SER A 144 -18.20 2.61 -15.94
CA SER A 144 -17.88 3.98 -16.32
C SER A 144 -17.60 4.84 -15.09
N GLN A 145 -16.74 5.84 -15.28
CA GLN A 145 -16.37 6.81 -14.25
C GLN A 145 -16.62 8.21 -14.78
N SER A 146 -17.25 9.08 -14.00
CA SER A 146 -17.48 10.48 -14.36
C SER A 146 -17.36 11.38 -13.13
N GLU A 147 -16.77 12.56 -13.30
CA GLU A 147 -16.75 13.56 -12.24
C GLU A 147 -18.09 14.31 -12.17
N ALA A 148 -18.52 14.64 -10.95
CA ALA A 148 -19.64 15.53 -10.74
C ALA A 148 -19.32 16.93 -11.28
N ALA A 149 -20.35 17.68 -11.68
CA ALA A 149 -20.19 19.02 -12.25
C ALA A 149 -19.50 20.03 -11.31
N ASP A 150 -19.56 19.80 -10.01
CA ASP A 150 -18.91 20.63 -8.98
C ASP A 150 -17.46 20.19 -8.66
N GLY A 151 -16.98 19.09 -9.26
CA GLY A 151 -15.63 18.56 -9.06
C GLY A 151 -15.36 18.01 -7.65
N LYS A 152 -16.42 17.70 -6.87
CA LYS A 152 -16.29 17.21 -5.48
C LYS A 152 -16.58 15.74 -5.33
N GLU A 153 -17.12 15.13 -6.33
CA GLU A 153 -17.54 13.73 -6.29
C GLU A 153 -17.16 13.01 -7.58
N LEU A 154 -16.81 11.76 -7.46
CA LEU A 154 -16.62 10.84 -8.56
C LEU A 154 -17.78 9.85 -8.58
N HIS A 155 -18.45 9.73 -9.70
CA HIS A 155 -19.50 8.75 -9.91
C HIS A 155 -18.93 7.53 -10.63
N ILE A 156 -19.06 6.37 -10.01
CA ILE A 156 -18.72 5.07 -10.59
C ILE A 156 -20.02 4.34 -10.85
N ARG A 157 -20.23 3.93 -12.09
CA ARG A 157 -21.43 3.20 -12.50
C ARG A 157 -21.02 1.89 -13.14
N VAL A 158 -21.62 0.80 -12.67
CA VAL A 158 -21.48 -0.54 -13.23
C VAL A 158 -22.80 -0.96 -13.84
N GLU A 159 -22.78 -1.34 -15.11
CA GLU A 159 -23.93 -1.79 -15.87
C GLU A 159 -23.71 -3.21 -16.36
N HIS A 160 -24.76 -4.00 -16.32
CA HIS A 160 -24.81 -5.29 -16.97
C HIS A 160 -25.70 -5.22 -18.21
N LEU A 161 -25.20 -5.72 -19.31
CA LEU A 161 -25.82 -5.74 -20.64
C LEU A 161 -26.15 -7.22 -20.95
N PRO A 162 -27.35 -7.71 -20.56
CA PRO A 162 -27.79 -9.06 -20.91
C PRO A 162 -28.03 -9.15 -22.42
N ARG A 163 -28.06 -10.39 -22.97
CA ARG A 163 -28.23 -10.65 -24.40
C ARG A 163 -29.47 -10.00 -25.02
N ASP A 164 -30.59 -10.11 -24.34
CA ASP A 164 -31.94 -9.83 -24.92
C ASP A 164 -32.74 -8.84 -24.08
N VAL A 165 -32.16 -8.16 -23.12
CA VAL A 165 -32.84 -7.28 -22.19
C VAL A 165 -32.17 -5.90 -22.15
N GLN A 166 -32.92 -4.89 -21.71
CA GLN A 166 -32.34 -3.55 -21.52
C GLN A 166 -31.20 -3.55 -20.51
N PRO A 167 -30.21 -2.63 -20.67
CA PRO A 167 -29.12 -2.48 -19.72
C PRO A 167 -29.62 -2.37 -18.27
N LEU A 168 -29.08 -3.18 -17.39
CA LEU A 168 -29.39 -3.16 -15.96
C LEU A 168 -28.25 -2.42 -15.23
N VAL A 169 -28.59 -1.35 -14.52
CA VAL A 169 -27.65 -0.70 -13.61
C VAL A 169 -27.48 -1.58 -12.37
N ILE A 170 -26.30 -2.12 -12.17
CA ILE A 170 -25.96 -3.00 -11.05
C ILE A 170 -25.53 -2.19 -9.84
N ALA A 171 -24.65 -1.20 -10.06
CA ALA A 171 -24.16 -0.32 -9.02
C ALA A 171 -24.03 1.11 -9.55
N SER A 172 -24.41 2.05 -8.70
CA SER A 172 -24.11 3.47 -8.89
C SER A 172 -23.56 4.01 -7.58
N LEU A 173 -22.28 4.33 -7.55
CA LEU A 173 -21.56 4.73 -6.36
C LEU A 173 -21.02 6.13 -6.51
N THR A 174 -21.21 6.95 -5.49
CA THR A 174 -20.61 8.27 -5.38
C THR A 174 -19.45 8.23 -4.39
N VAL A 175 -18.26 8.52 -4.87
CA VAL A 175 -17.04 8.58 -4.06
C VAL A 175 -16.74 10.05 -3.79
N PRO A 176 -16.76 10.51 -2.53
CA PRO A 176 -16.40 11.87 -2.21
C PRO A 176 -14.91 12.11 -2.48
N LEU A 177 -14.61 13.20 -3.17
CA LEU A 177 -13.23 13.63 -3.39
C LEU A 177 -12.72 14.33 -2.15
N GLN A 178 -11.65 13.81 -1.58
CA GLN A 178 -11.01 14.41 -0.42
C GLN A 178 -10.24 15.66 -0.84
N LEU A 179 -10.21 16.68 0.00
CA LEU A 179 -9.61 17.99 -0.28
C LEU A 179 -8.14 17.93 -0.75
N TYR A 180 -7.44 16.87 -0.40
CA TYR A 180 -6.01 16.66 -0.70
C TYR A 180 -5.76 15.53 -1.70
N ASP A 181 -6.80 14.96 -2.30
CA ASP A 181 -6.65 13.98 -3.37
C ASP A 181 -5.96 14.64 -4.58
N GLY A 182 -4.75 14.20 -4.88
CA GLY A 182 -4.12 14.51 -6.15
C GLY A 182 -4.72 13.67 -7.27
N LEU A 183 -4.53 14.08 -8.53
CA LEU A 183 -5.04 13.35 -9.69
C LEU A 183 -4.65 11.87 -9.69
N LEU A 184 -3.40 11.56 -9.30
CA LEU A 184 -2.93 10.18 -9.20
C LEU A 184 -3.68 9.39 -8.13
N ALA A 185 -3.84 9.97 -6.92
CA ALA A 185 -4.55 9.33 -5.83
C ALA A 185 -6.00 9.02 -6.22
N LEU A 186 -6.63 9.99 -6.86
CA LEU A 186 -8.00 9.85 -7.35
C LEU A 186 -8.14 8.71 -8.35
N THR A 187 -7.26 8.69 -9.37
CA THR A 187 -7.28 7.65 -10.41
C THR A 187 -7.08 6.26 -9.77
N LEU A 188 -6.08 6.09 -8.92
CA LEU A 188 -5.79 4.80 -8.27
C LEU A 188 -6.96 4.30 -7.41
N LYS A 189 -7.59 5.19 -6.63
CA LYS A 189 -8.75 4.84 -5.80
C LYS A 189 -9.97 4.49 -6.64
N ALA A 190 -10.23 5.27 -7.69
CA ALA A 190 -11.33 5.04 -8.60
C ALA A 190 -11.21 3.69 -9.33
N ASP A 191 -10.02 3.40 -9.84
CA ASP A 191 -9.73 2.15 -10.55
C ASP A 191 -9.88 0.94 -9.61
N LEU A 192 -9.34 1.04 -8.37
CA LEU A 192 -9.51 -0.01 -7.37
C LEU A 192 -11.00 -0.30 -7.07
N ILE A 193 -11.79 0.73 -6.78
CA ILE A 193 -13.22 0.57 -6.46
C ILE A 193 -13.98 0.01 -7.66
N THR A 194 -13.66 0.47 -8.85
CA THR A 194 -14.25 -0.03 -10.10
C THR A 194 -13.93 -1.51 -10.31
N ASP A 195 -12.67 -1.89 -10.12
CA ASP A 195 -12.20 -3.27 -10.23
C ASP A 195 -12.88 -4.17 -9.20
N ASP A 196 -13.02 -3.71 -7.96
CA ASP A 196 -13.73 -4.45 -6.92
C ASP A 196 -15.21 -4.69 -7.27
N LEU A 197 -15.91 -3.67 -7.75
CA LEU A 197 -17.31 -3.77 -8.17
C LEU A 197 -17.49 -4.73 -9.34
N LEU A 198 -16.62 -4.66 -10.34
CA LEU A 198 -16.65 -5.56 -11.50
C LEU A 198 -16.36 -6.99 -11.10
N LEU A 199 -15.38 -7.20 -10.22
CA LEU A 199 -15.01 -8.52 -9.72
C LEU A 199 -16.14 -9.15 -8.91
N GLU A 200 -16.77 -8.39 -8.03
CA GLU A 200 -17.86 -8.88 -7.22
C GLU A 200 -19.10 -9.16 -8.08
N THR A 201 -19.35 -8.33 -9.09
CA THR A 201 -20.38 -8.59 -10.11
C THR A 201 -20.10 -9.91 -10.82
N ALA A 202 -18.87 -10.16 -11.25
CA ALA A 202 -18.50 -11.40 -11.92
C ALA A 202 -18.65 -12.64 -11.02
N LYS A 203 -18.37 -12.53 -9.72
CA LYS A 203 -18.55 -13.61 -8.74
C LYS A 203 -20.01 -14.02 -8.56
N ASN A 204 -20.91 -13.04 -8.58
CA ASN A 204 -22.34 -13.24 -8.32
C ASN A 204 -23.16 -13.42 -9.59
N LEU A 205 -22.59 -13.17 -10.77
CA LEU A 205 -23.29 -13.33 -12.04
C LEU A 205 -23.46 -14.81 -12.38
N ARG A 206 -24.71 -15.24 -12.48
CA ARG A 206 -25.08 -16.60 -12.92
C ARG A 206 -25.93 -16.53 -14.18
N ALA A 207 -25.76 -17.48 -15.07
CA ALA A 207 -26.55 -17.52 -16.29
C ALA A 207 -28.05 -17.57 -15.98
N GLY A 208 -28.79 -16.52 -16.40
CA GLY A 208 -30.25 -16.43 -16.26
C GLY A 208 -30.76 -15.84 -14.95
N ASP A 209 -29.93 -15.56 -13.96
CA ASP A 209 -30.36 -14.94 -12.68
C ASP A 209 -29.69 -13.58 -12.47
N THR A 210 -30.31 -12.55 -13.04
CA THR A 210 -29.89 -11.15 -12.82
C THR A 210 -30.80 -10.42 -11.84
N ALA A 211 -31.88 -11.04 -11.38
CA ALA A 211 -32.90 -10.36 -10.58
C ALA A 211 -32.39 -9.94 -9.19
N ASN A 212 -31.52 -10.73 -8.58
CA ASN A 212 -30.98 -10.45 -7.26
C ASN A 212 -29.60 -9.76 -7.31
N LEU A 213 -28.96 -9.70 -8.47
CA LEU A 213 -27.58 -9.22 -8.63
C LEU A 213 -27.36 -7.81 -8.08
N SER A 214 -28.25 -6.86 -8.42
CA SER A 214 -28.13 -5.48 -7.91
C SER A 214 -28.19 -5.42 -6.39
N LYS A 215 -29.05 -6.22 -5.76
CA LYS A 215 -29.18 -6.27 -4.30
C LYS A 215 -27.93 -6.89 -3.66
N GLU A 216 -27.40 -7.96 -4.22
CA GLU A 216 -26.17 -8.62 -3.73
C GLU A 216 -24.97 -7.66 -3.79
N ILE A 217 -24.85 -6.88 -4.87
CA ILE A 217 -23.78 -5.88 -5.02
C ILE A 217 -24.01 -4.68 -4.08
N GLU A 218 -25.26 -4.25 -3.88
CA GLU A 218 -25.61 -3.20 -2.91
C GLU A 218 -25.24 -3.64 -1.47
N ASP A 219 -25.62 -4.86 -1.06
CA ASP A 219 -25.29 -5.42 0.25
C ASP A 219 -23.76 -5.55 0.44
N TRP A 220 -23.05 -5.97 -0.59
CA TRP A 220 -21.58 -6.03 -0.57
C TRP A 220 -20.97 -4.63 -0.46
N THR A 221 -21.42 -3.66 -1.26
CA THR A 221 -20.98 -2.27 -1.21
C THR A 221 -21.17 -1.68 0.17
N HIS A 222 -22.33 -1.95 0.77
CA HIS A 222 -22.63 -1.45 2.11
C HIS A 222 -21.69 -2.03 3.17
N ARG A 223 -21.36 -3.30 3.11
CA ARG A 223 -20.46 -3.94 4.09
C ARG A 223 -18.98 -3.60 3.88
N ILE A 224 -18.53 -3.48 2.64
CA ILE A 224 -17.12 -3.41 2.30
C ILE A 224 -16.65 -1.98 2.00
N LEU A 225 -17.38 -1.22 1.20
CA LEU A 225 -16.97 0.11 0.78
C LEU A 225 -17.54 1.24 1.64
N SER A 226 -18.80 1.13 2.09
CA SER A 226 -19.45 2.20 2.87
C SER A 226 -18.69 2.60 4.15
N PRO A 227 -18.04 1.70 4.90
CA PRO A 227 -17.23 2.11 6.05
C PRO A 227 -16.12 3.11 5.70
N TYR A 228 -15.57 3.05 4.48
CA TYR A 228 -14.61 4.03 3.98
C TYR A 228 -15.32 5.28 3.45
N LEU A 229 -16.35 5.12 2.62
CA LEU A 229 -17.04 6.22 1.93
C LEU A 229 -17.77 7.17 2.88
N ASN A 230 -18.29 6.63 3.99
CA ASN A 230 -19.06 7.38 4.99
C ASN A 230 -18.18 7.96 6.12
N GLN A 231 -16.85 7.88 6.01
CA GLN A 231 -15.99 8.51 7.00
C GLN A 231 -16.20 10.04 6.99
N ALA A 232 -16.50 10.61 8.16
CA ALA A 232 -16.63 12.04 8.31
C ALA A 232 -15.31 12.74 7.94
N GLU A 233 -15.41 13.91 7.28
CA GLU A 233 -14.23 14.77 7.16
C GLU A 233 -13.64 15.03 8.54
N PRO A 234 -12.32 14.91 8.74
CA PRO A 234 -11.71 15.20 10.02
C PRO A 234 -12.08 16.61 10.42
N ALA A 235 -12.55 16.79 11.65
CA ALA A 235 -12.83 18.12 12.19
C ALA A 235 -11.60 18.98 11.91
N SER A 236 -11.80 20.10 11.21
CA SER A 236 -10.75 20.94 10.66
C SER A 236 -9.59 21.06 11.64
N VAL A 237 -8.40 20.60 11.24
CA VAL A 237 -7.18 20.86 12.01
C VAL A 237 -6.99 22.37 12.02
N LYS A 238 -7.53 23.01 13.07
CA LYS A 238 -7.30 24.42 13.33
C LYS A 238 -5.80 24.57 13.51
N ASN A 239 -5.15 25.23 12.57
CA ASN A 239 -3.74 25.57 12.55
C ASN A 239 -2.77 24.43 12.20
N VAL A 240 -2.60 24.18 10.91
CA VAL A 240 -1.26 23.87 10.41
C VAL A 240 -0.41 25.13 10.66
N GLN A 241 0.16 25.23 11.85
CA GLN A 241 1.08 26.32 12.18
C GLN A 241 2.21 26.27 11.16
N ARG A 242 2.35 27.34 10.36
CA ARG A 242 3.49 27.49 9.46
C ARG A 242 4.75 27.40 10.30
N THR A 243 5.49 26.31 10.15
CA THR A 243 6.77 26.11 10.86
C THR A 243 7.66 27.35 10.70
N PRO A 244 8.16 27.94 11.80
CA PRO A 244 9.00 29.13 11.76
C PRO A 244 10.19 28.95 10.81
N ILE A 245 10.58 29.98 10.08
CA ILE A 245 11.70 29.93 9.11
C ILE A 245 12.96 29.36 9.77
N ARG A 246 13.25 29.70 11.01
CA ARG A 246 14.38 29.20 11.81
C ARG A 246 14.36 27.66 11.96
N GLN A 247 13.18 27.07 12.09
CA GLN A 247 12.98 25.63 12.23
C GLN A 247 13.18 24.92 10.86
N ARG A 248 12.72 25.57 9.77
CA ARG A 248 12.95 25.09 8.39
C ARG A 248 14.46 25.12 8.03
N CYS A 249 15.18 26.17 8.40
CA CYS A 249 16.63 26.26 8.17
C CYS A 249 17.40 25.20 8.97
N ARG A 250 16.99 24.92 10.22
CA ARG A 250 17.59 23.85 11.03
C ARG A 250 17.33 22.47 10.42
N ALA A 251 16.13 22.22 9.95
CA ALA A 251 15.77 20.96 9.28
C ALA A 251 16.58 20.77 7.99
N ALA A 252 16.69 21.80 7.15
CA ALA A 252 17.49 21.76 5.93
C ALA A 252 18.99 21.54 6.21
N TRP A 253 19.56 22.19 7.23
CA TRP A 253 20.94 22.00 7.65
C TRP A 253 21.19 20.58 8.18
N LYS A 254 20.27 20.05 9.00
CA LYS A 254 20.30 18.67 9.50
C LYS A 254 20.30 17.69 8.34
N LEU A 255 19.37 17.85 7.42
CA LEU A 255 19.23 17.00 6.23
C LEU A 255 20.50 17.05 5.35
N SER A 256 21.14 18.20 5.21
CA SER A 256 22.41 18.35 4.46
C SER A 256 23.54 17.55 5.10
N ILE A 257 23.68 17.57 6.42
CA ILE A 257 24.70 16.79 7.14
C ILE A 257 24.41 15.30 7.01
N GLU A 258 23.18 14.88 7.17
CA GLU A 258 22.74 13.49 7.03
C GLU A 258 23.00 12.96 5.61
N THR A 259 22.77 13.81 4.60
CA THR A 259 23.10 13.52 3.20
C THR A 259 24.61 13.36 2.97
N LEU A 260 25.44 14.20 3.58
CA LEU A 260 26.89 14.06 3.51
C LEU A 260 27.36 12.74 4.14
N LEU A 261 26.71 12.30 5.22
CA LEU A 261 27.01 11.02 5.85
C LEU A 261 26.61 9.82 4.97
N LEU A 262 25.57 9.96 4.15
CA LEU A 262 25.19 8.95 3.16
C LEU A 262 26.33 8.68 2.16
N CYS A 263 27.08 9.71 1.79
CA CYS A 263 28.22 9.61 0.88
C CYS A 263 29.50 9.04 1.54
N PHE A 264 29.43 8.61 2.80
CA PHE A 264 30.60 8.07 3.49
C PHE A 264 31.03 6.73 2.90
N PRO A 265 32.30 6.55 2.53
CA PRO A 265 32.78 5.33 1.89
C PRO A 265 32.50 4.05 2.68
N SER A 266 32.39 4.14 4.00
CA SER A 266 32.06 2.99 4.87
C SER A 266 30.70 2.36 4.58
N ILE A 267 29.71 3.15 4.18
CA ILE A 267 28.37 2.65 3.81
C ILE A 267 28.47 1.85 2.52
N ALA A 268 29.13 2.41 1.50
CA ALA A 268 29.33 1.73 0.22
C ALA A 268 30.14 0.43 0.37
N VAL A 269 31.22 0.44 1.16
CA VAL A 269 32.05 -0.75 1.45
C VAL A 269 31.24 -1.80 2.19
N ARG A 270 30.44 -1.41 3.19
CA ARG A 270 29.55 -2.32 3.92
C ARG A 270 28.55 -2.99 2.98
N ASN A 271 27.88 -2.22 2.13
CA ASN A 271 26.86 -2.71 1.21
C ASN A 271 27.47 -3.63 0.15
N TRP A 272 28.63 -3.24 -0.40
CA TRP A 272 29.39 -4.08 -1.33
C TRP A 272 29.80 -5.43 -0.69
N HIS A 273 30.34 -5.40 0.53
CA HIS A 273 30.75 -6.58 1.26
C HIS A 273 29.56 -7.53 1.57
N ARG A 274 28.39 -6.98 1.92
CA ARG A 274 27.16 -7.75 2.14
C ARG A 274 26.67 -8.43 0.86
N SER A 275 26.64 -7.67 -0.24
CA SER A 275 26.24 -8.18 -1.56
C SER A 275 27.20 -9.27 -2.04
N TRP A 276 28.51 -9.06 -1.84
CA TRP A 276 29.52 -10.07 -2.22
C TRP A 276 29.39 -11.37 -1.42
N ARG A 277 29.00 -11.28 -0.15
CA ARG A 277 28.79 -12.45 0.72
C ARG A 277 27.39 -13.06 0.58
N GLY A 278 26.50 -12.51 -0.22
CA GLY A 278 25.10 -12.95 -0.30
C GLY A 278 24.33 -12.83 1.02
N ARG A 279 24.72 -11.87 1.89
CA ARG A 279 24.12 -11.63 3.21
C ARG A 279 23.51 -10.23 3.28
N CYS A 280 22.57 -9.97 2.38
CA CYS A 280 21.84 -8.70 2.37
C CYS A 280 20.75 -8.66 3.43
N PRO A 281 20.45 -7.49 4.00
CA PRO A 281 19.42 -7.35 5.02
C PRO A 281 18.01 -7.50 4.43
N VAL A 282 17.08 -7.96 5.27
CA VAL A 282 15.65 -7.81 5.08
C VAL A 282 15.17 -6.68 5.99
N PHE A 283 14.87 -5.54 5.41
CA PHE A 283 14.30 -4.39 6.12
C PHE A 283 12.79 -4.60 6.28
N ILE A 284 12.27 -4.32 7.45
CA ILE A 284 10.83 -4.31 7.73
C ILE A 284 10.47 -2.89 8.11
N LEU A 285 9.68 -2.23 7.26
CA LEU A 285 9.28 -0.83 7.45
C LEU A 285 7.96 -0.74 8.19
N ALA A 286 7.92 0.06 9.25
CA ALA A 286 6.72 0.32 10.05
C ALA A 286 6.07 1.64 9.61
N HIS A 287 4.97 1.55 8.89
CA HIS A 287 4.04 2.64 8.57
C HIS A 287 2.81 2.56 9.51
N HIS A 288 1.92 3.54 9.40
CA HIS A 288 0.61 3.49 10.07
C HIS A 288 -0.53 3.57 9.05
N LEU A 289 -0.64 4.68 8.33
CA LEU A 289 -1.71 4.80 7.34
C LEU A 289 -1.27 5.56 6.08
N VAL A 290 -1.87 5.18 4.98
CA VAL A 290 -1.87 5.93 3.73
C VAL A 290 -3.21 6.66 3.66
N THR A 291 -3.17 7.98 3.63
CA THR A 291 -4.38 8.81 3.61
C THR A 291 -4.09 10.16 2.99
N ASP A 292 -5.05 10.69 2.23
CA ASP A 292 -4.98 12.05 1.70
C ASP A 292 -5.70 13.06 2.62
N ARG A 293 -6.21 12.58 3.75
CA ARG A 293 -6.70 13.41 4.87
C ARG A 293 -5.53 13.82 5.77
N VAL A 294 -5.67 14.95 6.46
CA VAL A 294 -4.60 15.43 7.36
C VAL A 294 -4.49 14.54 8.59
N HIS A 295 -3.39 13.82 8.70
CA HIS A 295 -3.07 13.00 9.86
C HIS A 295 -1.57 13.06 10.18
N ARG A 296 -1.21 13.07 11.46
CA ARG A 296 0.19 13.22 11.91
C ARG A 296 1.10 12.04 11.51
N MET A 297 0.54 10.84 11.40
CA MET A 297 1.25 9.62 11.02
C MET A 297 0.90 9.18 9.59
N GLY A 298 0.07 9.95 8.89
CA GLY A 298 -0.40 9.64 7.54
C GLY A 298 0.61 10.05 6.48
N VAL A 299 0.77 9.20 5.48
CA VAL A 299 1.46 9.51 4.23
C VAL A 299 0.44 9.60 3.11
N SER A 300 0.54 10.62 2.25
CA SER A 300 -0.40 10.75 1.13
C SER A 300 -0.20 9.60 0.13
N THR A 301 -1.28 9.23 -0.56
CA THR A 301 -1.26 8.18 -1.59
C THR A 301 -0.17 8.45 -2.64
N GLU A 302 -0.01 9.70 -3.09
CA GLU A 302 1.04 10.07 -4.04
C GLU A 302 2.45 9.89 -3.45
N THR A 303 2.68 10.32 -2.21
CA THR A 303 3.99 10.17 -1.56
C THR A 303 4.33 8.70 -1.35
N PHE A 304 3.37 7.90 -0.89
CA PHE A 304 3.55 6.47 -0.71
C PHE A 304 3.82 5.77 -2.05
N TRP A 305 3.09 6.11 -3.11
CA TRP A 305 3.36 5.60 -4.46
C TRP A 305 4.79 5.90 -4.91
N ARG A 306 5.30 7.11 -4.66
CA ARG A 306 6.70 7.47 -4.97
C ARG A 306 7.70 6.65 -4.15
N GLN A 307 7.44 6.43 -2.87
CA GLN A 307 8.26 5.56 -2.02
C GLN A 307 8.30 4.14 -2.56
N VAL A 308 7.16 3.58 -2.92
CA VAL A 308 7.05 2.25 -3.53
C VAL A 308 7.83 2.16 -4.83
N ARG A 309 7.68 3.13 -5.74
CA ARG A 309 8.42 3.16 -7.02
C ARG A 309 9.93 3.24 -6.80
N PHE A 310 10.37 3.98 -5.80
CA PHE A 310 11.78 4.02 -5.41
C PHE A 310 12.23 2.65 -4.87
N LEU A 311 11.47 2.05 -3.98
CA LEU A 311 11.80 0.76 -3.38
C LEU A 311 11.83 -0.35 -4.45
N GLN A 312 10.87 -0.42 -5.36
CA GLN A 312 10.87 -1.38 -6.47
C GLN A 312 12.10 -1.28 -7.37
N LYS A 313 12.64 -0.07 -7.53
CA LYS A 313 13.83 0.16 -8.36
C LYS A 313 15.12 -0.30 -7.70
N HIS A 314 15.21 -0.22 -6.37
CA HIS A 314 16.46 -0.38 -5.63
C HIS A 314 16.49 -1.57 -4.68
N TYR A 315 15.33 -2.11 -4.31
CA TYR A 315 15.17 -3.22 -3.40
C TYR A 315 14.24 -4.28 -4.00
N ARG A 316 14.31 -5.49 -3.48
CA ARG A 316 13.27 -6.49 -3.72
C ARG A 316 12.19 -6.32 -2.66
N ILE A 317 10.98 -5.89 -3.05
CA ILE A 317 9.86 -5.85 -2.13
C ILE A 317 9.31 -7.26 -2.00
N VAL A 318 9.16 -7.72 -0.77
CA VAL A 318 8.73 -9.08 -0.42
C VAL A 318 7.59 -9.02 0.58
N SER A 319 6.77 -10.07 0.66
CA SER A 319 5.81 -10.21 1.75
C SER A 319 6.54 -10.39 3.09
N LEU A 320 5.86 -10.14 4.20
CA LEU A 320 6.49 -10.33 5.51
C LEU A 320 6.84 -11.81 5.73
N SER A 321 5.99 -12.73 5.30
CA SER A 321 6.24 -14.17 5.34
C SER A 321 7.45 -14.56 4.51
N GLU A 322 7.55 -14.09 3.27
CA GLU A 322 8.71 -14.34 2.39
C GLU A 322 9.99 -13.75 2.99
N GLY A 323 9.91 -12.53 3.55
CA GLY A 323 11.05 -11.89 4.23
C GLY A 323 11.60 -12.74 5.38
N VAL A 324 10.72 -13.36 6.17
CA VAL A 324 11.11 -14.28 7.25
C VAL A 324 11.77 -15.54 6.69
N GLU A 325 11.25 -16.11 5.62
CA GLU A 325 11.82 -17.30 4.97
C GLU A 325 13.23 -17.02 4.43
N LEU A 326 13.43 -15.84 3.80
CA LEU A 326 14.74 -15.40 3.33
C LEU A 326 15.75 -15.23 4.47
N LEU A 327 15.31 -14.75 5.64
CA LEU A 327 16.16 -14.64 6.83
C LEU A 327 16.59 -16.00 7.36
N HIS A 328 15.67 -16.98 7.41
CA HIS A 328 15.93 -18.32 7.92
C HIS A 328 16.76 -19.17 6.97
N SER A 329 16.49 -19.09 5.68
CA SER A 329 17.25 -19.83 4.66
C SER A 329 18.65 -19.28 4.42
N GLY A 330 18.90 -18.03 4.83
CA GLY A 330 20.14 -17.32 4.53
C GLY A 330 20.28 -16.94 3.05
N ALA A 331 19.17 -16.87 2.31
CA ALA A 331 19.15 -16.72 0.86
C ALA A 331 18.86 -15.30 0.36
N ALA A 332 19.02 -14.28 1.18
CA ALA A 332 18.84 -12.88 0.76
C ALA A 332 20.07 -12.39 -0.03
N GLU A 333 20.10 -12.64 -1.32
CA GLU A 333 21.20 -12.23 -2.23
C GLU A 333 21.18 -10.72 -2.52
N VAL A 334 20.02 -10.09 -2.43
CA VAL A 334 19.82 -8.65 -2.63
C VAL A 334 19.09 -8.07 -1.42
N PRO A 335 19.24 -6.76 -1.13
CA PRO A 335 18.51 -6.12 -0.07
C PRO A 335 16.99 -6.21 -0.31
N CYS A 336 16.25 -6.74 0.69
CA CYS A 336 14.82 -6.91 0.62
C CYS A 336 14.11 -5.94 1.56
N VAL A 337 12.86 -5.57 1.22
CA VAL A 337 12.00 -4.71 2.03
C VAL A 337 10.63 -5.34 2.17
N ALA A 338 10.15 -5.50 3.40
CA ALA A 338 8.76 -5.82 3.71
C ALA A 338 8.06 -4.56 4.26
N LEU A 339 6.84 -4.30 3.80
CA LEU A 339 6.05 -3.13 4.19
C LEU A 339 5.00 -3.53 5.20
N THR A 340 5.03 -2.89 6.38
CA THR A 340 4.06 -3.15 7.46
C THR A 340 3.33 -1.89 7.87
N PHE A 341 2.06 -2.02 8.27
CA PHE A 341 1.18 -0.92 8.65
C PHE A 341 0.51 -1.24 9.98
N ASP A 342 0.70 -0.37 10.96
CA ASP A 342 0.19 -0.56 12.32
C ASP A 342 -1.22 -0.02 12.50
N ASP A 343 -1.83 -0.33 13.65
CA ASP A 343 -3.13 0.08 14.17
C ASP A 343 -4.33 -0.52 13.43
N GLY A 344 -4.29 -0.63 12.11
CA GLY A 344 -5.42 -1.11 11.31
C GLY A 344 -6.39 -0.01 10.91
N TYR A 345 -5.89 1.15 10.49
CA TYR A 345 -6.70 2.26 9.99
C TYR A 345 -7.53 1.89 8.76
N GLY A 346 -8.79 2.31 8.75
CA GLY A 346 -9.74 2.06 7.67
C GLY A 346 -9.36 2.72 6.33
N ASP A 347 -8.67 3.87 6.37
CA ASP A 347 -8.17 4.55 5.16
C ASP A 347 -7.27 3.64 4.31
N ASN A 348 -6.54 2.73 4.96
CA ASN A 348 -5.67 1.77 4.28
C ASN A 348 -6.44 0.83 3.33
N PHE A 349 -7.73 0.58 3.60
CA PHE A 349 -8.54 -0.30 2.76
C PHE A 349 -8.67 0.20 1.31
N VAL A 350 -8.67 1.50 1.11
CA VAL A 350 -8.71 2.08 -0.24
C VAL A 350 -7.38 2.70 -0.62
N SER A 351 -6.85 3.63 0.17
CA SER A 351 -5.66 4.40 -0.22
C SER A 351 -4.39 3.56 -0.32
N LEU A 352 -4.10 2.72 0.68
CA LEU A 352 -2.96 1.81 0.65
C LEU A 352 -3.16 0.71 -0.39
N ARG A 353 -4.35 0.08 -0.38
CA ARG A 353 -4.64 -1.06 -1.25
C ARG A 353 -4.62 -0.66 -2.73
N ALA A 354 -5.06 0.56 -3.08
CA ALA A 354 -4.97 1.09 -4.44
C ALA A 354 -3.51 1.13 -4.95
N VAL A 355 -2.57 1.59 -4.12
CA VAL A 355 -1.15 1.58 -4.48
C VAL A 355 -0.59 0.16 -4.52
N ALA A 356 -0.97 -0.68 -3.54
CA ALA A 356 -0.46 -2.04 -3.45
C ALA A 356 -0.88 -2.90 -4.66
N GLU A 357 -2.15 -2.81 -5.08
CA GLU A 357 -2.66 -3.56 -6.23
C GLU A 357 -2.11 -3.04 -7.55
N GLU A 358 -2.04 -1.71 -7.75
CA GLU A 358 -1.46 -1.12 -8.97
C GLU A 358 0.02 -1.50 -9.14
N THR A 359 0.77 -1.53 -8.05
CA THR A 359 2.21 -1.79 -8.10
C THR A 359 2.57 -3.27 -7.88
N GLY A 360 1.61 -4.12 -7.53
CA GLY A 360 1.80 -5.53 -7.25
C GLY A 360 2.66 -5.80 -6.00
N ILE A 361 2.65 -4.91 -5.01
CA ILE A 361 3.45 -5.07 -3.79
C ILE A 361 2.65 -5.77 -2.68
N PRO A 362 3.26 -6.71 -1.97
CA PRO A 362 2.68 -7.28 -0.76
C PRO A 362 2.77 -6.30 0.41
N VAL A 363 1.75 -6.33 1.28
CA VAL A 363 1.70 -5.53 2.51
C VAL A 363 1.19 -6.37 3.67
N ALA A 364 1.64 -6.03 4.90
CA ALA A 364 1.17 -6.65 6.13
C ALA A 364 0.61 -5.59 7.08
N LEU A 365 -0.57 -5.84 7.65
CA LEU A 365 -1.24 -4.91 8.56
C LEU A 365 -1.32 -5.52 9.96
N PHE A 366 -1.01 -4.72 10.96
CA PHE A 366 -1.11 -5.08 12.37
C PHE A 366 -2.30 -4.35 13.01
N VAL A 367 -3.27 -5.11 13.53
CA VAL A 367 -4.56 -4.56 13.97
C VAL A 367 -4.69 -4.53 15.48
N ALA A 368 -5.12 -3.39 16.03
CA ALA A 368 -5.57 -3.26 17.41
C ALA A 368 -7.01 -3.78 17.48
N THR A 369 -7.18 -4.99 18.00
CA THR A 369 -8.42 -5.77 17.81
C THR A 369 -9.64 -5.17 18.50
N GLN A 370 -9.48 -4.41 19.60
CA GLN A 370 -10.59 -3.74 20.28
C GLN A 370 -11.22 -2.64 19.43
N SER A 371 -10.38 -1.82 18.77
CA SER A 371 -10.88 -0.75 17.89
C SER A 371 -11.68 -1.34 16.73
N VAL A 372 -11.18 -2.42 16.13
CA VAL A 372 -11.86 -3.14 15.04
C VAL A 372 -13.18 -3.78 15.52
N GLU A 373 -13.16 -4.45 16.70
CA GLU A 373 -14.35 -5.12 17.25
C GLU A 373 -15.48 -4.16 17.58
N ASN A 374 -15.13 -3.01 18.15
CA ASN A 374 -16.09 -2.01 18.59
C ASN A 374 -16.37 -0.93 17.52
N HIS A 375 -15.64 -0.96 16.41
CA HIS A 375 -15.65 0.08 15.37
C HIS A 375 -15.47 1.49 15.94
N GLN A 376 -14.46 1.65 16.81
CA GLN A 376 -14.18 2.88 17.55
C GLN A 376 -12.86 3.51 17.10
N GLU A 377 -12.83 4.83 17.07
CA GLU A 377 -11.61 5.61 16.80
C GLU A 377 -10.49 5.27 17.80
N PHE A 378 -9.26 5.44 17.36
CA PHE A 378 -8.09 5.10 18.15
C PHE A 378 -7.88 6.09 19.30
N GLN A 379 -7.76 5.59 20.52
CA GLN A 379 -7.60 6.40 21.72
C GLN A 379 -6.39 7.33 21.65
N HIS A 380 -5.29 6.90 21.06
CA HIS A 380 -4.08 7.71 20.91
C HIS A 380 -4.26 8.90 19.94
N ASP A 381 -5.20 8.82 19.01
CA ASP A 381 -5.58 9.93 18.13
C ASP A 381 -6.54 10.89 18.84
N LEU A 382 -7.53 10.36 19.53
CA LEU A 382 -8.48 11.19 20.32
C LEU A 382 -7.77 12.05 21.35
N VAL A 383 -6.79 11.48 22.08
CA VAL A 383 -5.95 12.21 23.04
C VAL A 383 -5.14 13.34 22.38
N LYS A 384 -4.78 13.18 21.11
CA LYS A 384 -4.06 14.19 20.31
C LYS A 384 -5.00 15.15 19.58
N GLY A 385 -6.31 15.04 19.78
CA GLY A 385 -7.31 15.87 19.10
C GLY A 385 -7.53 15.54 17.62
N THR A 386 -7.11 14.34 17.18
CA THR A 386 -7.38 13.84 15.85
C THR A 386 -8.64 12.97 15.89
N THR A 387 -9.61 13.27 15.05
CA THR A 387 -10.90 12.57 14.97
C THR A 387 -11.26 12.23 13.54
N GLY A 388 -12.22 11.33 13.33
CA GLY A 388 -12.72 10.94 12.01
C GLY A 388 -11.92 9.80 11.36
N PHE A 389 -11.00 9.15 12.08
CA PHE A 389 -10.22 8.02 11.60
C PHE A 389 -10.70 6.72 12.25
N LEU A 390 -11.52 5.99 11.53
CA LEU A 390 -12.08 4.70 11.97
C LEU A 390 -11.13 3.55 11.63
N PRO A 391 -11.21 2.43 12.38
CA PRO A 391 -10.48 1.23 12.04
C PRO A 391 -11.09 0.50 10.84
N LEU A 392 -10.35 -0.44 10.28
CA LEU A 392 -10.88 -1.48 9.39
C LEU A 392 -12.04 -2.22 10.07
N THR A 393 -12.96 -2.72 9.28
CA THR A 393 -13.97 -3.68 9.76
C THR A 393 -13.47 -5.11 9.58
N TRP A 394 -14.03 -6.08 10.33
CA TRP A 394 -13.71 -7.50 10.13
C TRP A 394 -14.05 -7.99 8.73
N ASP A 395 -15.07 -7.43 8.09
CA ASP A 395 -15.43 -7.77 6.71
C ASP A 395 -14.36 -7.30 5.73
N GLN A 396 -13.85 -6.08 5.90
CA GLN A 396 -12.74 -5.55 5.10
C GLN A 396 -11.45 -6.36 5.30
N ILE A 397 -11.12 -6.72 6.54
CA ILE A 397 -9.94 -7.54 6.85
C ILE A 397 -10.05 -8.92 6.19
N ARG A 398 -11.21 -9.60 6.31
CA ARG A 398 -11.45 -10.89 5.64
C ARG A 398 -11.38 -10.79 4.13
N TYR A 399 -11.96 -9.74 3.57
CA TYR A 399 -11.93 -9.49 2.13
C TYR A 399 -10.47 -9.34 1.64
N TRP A 400 -9.69 -8.50 2.32
CA TRP A 400 -8.32 -8.23 1.92
C TRP A 400 -7.37 -9.42 2.20
N SER A 401 -7.57 -10.17 3.29
CA SER A 401 -6.80 -11.40 3.56
C SER A 401 -6.97 -12.42 2.44
N ARG A 402 -8.19 -12.61 1.92
CA ARG A 402 -8.45 -13.51 0.79
C ARG A 402 -7.80 -13.05 -0.52
N SER A 403 -7.58 -11.75 -0.67
CA SER A 403 -6.89 -11.16 -1.82
C SER A 403 -5.37 -11.09 -1.64
N GLY A 404 -4.81 -11.70 -0.59
CA GLY A 404 -3.38 -11.82 -0.35
C GLY A 404 -2.77 -10.80 0.61
N GLY A 405 -3.57 -9.99 1.30
CA GLY A 405 -3.09 -9.14 2.39
C GLY A 405 -2.71 -9.98 3.61
N GLU A 406 -1.54 -9.72 4.21
CA GLU A 406 -1.13 -10.36 5.46
C GLU A 406 -1.62 -9.56 6.67
N PHE A 407 -2.12 -10.26 7.69
CA PHE A 407 -2.61 -9.62 8.91
C PHE A 407 -1.94 -10.19 10.16
N GLY A 408 -1.55 -9.29 11.07
CA GLY A 408 -0.98 -9.59 12.37
C GLY A 408 -1.68 -8.83 13.50
N SER A 409 -1.36 -9.19 14.73
CA SER A 409 -1.93 -8.55 15.93
C SER A 409 -1.07 -7.38 16.40
N HIS A 410 -1.76 -6.32 16.89
CA HIS A 410 -1.16 -5.14 17.51
C HIS A 410 -1.71 -4.90 18.92
N THR A 411 -1.82 -5.97 19.72
CA THR A 411 -2.53 -6.07 21.00
C THR A 411 -4.05 -5.92 20.86
N HIS A 412 -4.75 -6.04 21.99
CA HIS A 412 -6.20 -5.85 22.01
C HIS A 412 -6.57 -4.37 21.95
N SER A 413 -6.03 -3.58 22.88
CA SER A 413 -6.40 -2.16 23.04
C SER A 413 -5.31 -1.15 22.65
N HIS A 414 -4.31 -1.55 21.84
CA HIS A 414 -3.10 -0.76 21.58
C HIS A 414 -2.33 -0.46 22.87
N PHE A 415 -2.18 -1.49 23.70
CA PHE A 415 -1.67 -1.41 25.06
C PHE A 415 -0.14 -1.25 25.10
N ASP A 416 0.36 -0.41 26.05
CA ASP A 416 1.81 -0.30 26.30
C ASP A 416 2.32 -1.56 27.02
N CYS A 417 3.04 -2.38 26.29
CA CYS A 417 3.60 -3.66 26.78
C CYS A 417 4.83 -3.50 27.69
N GLY A 418 5.23 -2.28 28.04
CA GLY A 418 6.18 -1.98 29.12
C GLY A 418 5.65 -2.35 30.52
N SER A 419 4.36 -2.61 30.63
CA SER A 419 3.70 -3.08 31.85
C SER A 419 4.31 -4.38 32.39
N THR A 420 4.25 -4.54 33.71
CA THR A 420 4.63 -5.78 34.42
C THR A 420 3.40 -6.59 34.86
N ASP A 421 2.20 -6.10 34.64
CA ASP A 421 0.96 -6.83 34.93
C ASP A 421 0.77 -7.97 33.92
N ARG A 422 1.15 -9.17 34.36
CA ARG A 422 1.10 -10.37 33.52
C ARG A 422 -0.31 -10.70 33.05
N LYS A 423 -1.33 -10.54 33.90
CA LYS A 423 -2.71 -10.85 33.52
C LYS A 423 -3.18 -9.93 32.40
N LYS A 424 -2.90 -8.63 32.54
CA LYS A 424 -3.23 -7.64 31.50
C LYS A 424 -2.45 -7.91 30.21
N LEU A 425 -1.17 -8.21 30.29
CA LEU A 425 -0.36 -8.57 29.12
C LEU A 425 -0.89 -9.82 28.40
N GLU A 426 -1.37 -10.83 29.13
CA GLU A 426 -1.96 -12.03 28.54
C GLU A 426 -3.27 -11.72 27.83
N GLU A 427 -4.14 -10.90 28.42
CA GLU A 427 -5.37 -10.41 27.78
C GLU A 427 -5.05 -9.64 26.50
N GLU A 428 -4.06 -8.76 26.52
CA GLU A 428 -3.68 -7.91 25.39
C GLU A 428 -2.97 -8.69 24.26
N ILE A 429 -2.06 -9.59 24.60
CA ILE A 429 -1.21 -10.29 23.62
C ILE A 429 -1.89 -11.59 23.14
N VAL A 430 -2.30 -12.44 24.05
CA VAL A 430 -2.89 -13.75 23.70
C VAL A 430 -4.36 -13.60 23.37
N GLY A 431 -5.08 -12.74 24.10
CA GLY A 431 -6.49 -12.44 23.84
C GLY A 431 -6.73 -11.88 22.44
N SER A 432 -5.88 -10.94 21.98
CA SER A 432 -5.96 -10.39 20.64
C SER A 432 -5.73 -11.45 19.55
N LYS A 433 -4.77 -12.36 19.73
CA LYS A 433 -4.54 -13.48 18.82
C LYS A 433 -5.79 -14.34 18.69
N ASN A 434 -6.32 -14.80 19.83
CA ASN A 434 -7.48 -15.67 19.86
C ASN A 434 -8.71 -15.01 19.20
N LEU A 435 -8.88 -13.72 19.37
CA LEU A 435 -9.95 -12.97 18.72
C LEU A 435 -9.77 -12.94 17.20
N MET A 436 -8.57 -12.57 16.72
CA MET A 436 -8.27 -12.54 15.29
C MET A 436 -8.46 -13.91 14.63
N GLU A 437 -7.91 -14.97 15.22
CA GLU A 437 -8.03 -16.32 14.68
C GLU A 437 -9.49 -16.80 14.60
N ARG A 438 -10.32 -16.44 15.61
CA ARG A 438 -11.77 -16.70 15.53
C ARG A 438 -12.47 -15.90 14.42
N ARG A 439 -12.07 -14.65 14.19
CA ARG A 439 -12.70 -13.77 13.18
C ARG A 439 -12.26 -14.11 11.76
N LEU A 440 -10.99 -14.49 11.57
CA LEU A 440 -10.41 -14.77 10.26
C LEU A 440 -10.52 -16.25 9.87
N GLN A 441 -10.66 -17.16 10.85
CA GLN A 441 -10.59 -18.62 10.67
C GLN A 441 -9.24 -19.08 10.07
N GLU A 442 -8.18 -18.33 10.36
CA GLU A 442 -6.81 -18.56 9.91
C GLU A 442 -5.83 -18.32 11.05
N PRO A 443 -4.67 -19.01 11.09
CA PRO A 443 -3.64 -18.80 12.09
C PRO A 443 -3.01 -17.41 11.98
N VAL A 444 -2.91 -16.68 13.10
CA VAL A 444 -2.21 -15.39 13.16
C VAL A 444 -0.75 -15.62 13.56
N ARG A 445 0.17 -15.38 12.61
CA ARG A 445 1.59 -15.71 12.75
C ARG A 445 2.43 -14.56 13.30
N PHE A 446 1.99 -13.32 13.12
CA PHE A 446 2.75 -12.11 13.39
C PHE A 446 2.13 -11.29 14.50
N PHE A 447 3.01 -10.72 15.33
CA PHE A 447 2.64 -9.77 16.37
C PHE A 447 3.60 -8.58 16.33
N ALA A 448 3.07 -7.35 16.36
CA ALA A 448 3.87 -6.13 16.51
C ALA A 448 3.52 -5.44 17.84
N PHE A 449 4.55 -5.05 18.58
CA PHE A 449 4.36 -4.30 19.81
C PHE A 449 3.92 -2.87 19.51
N PRO A 450 2.85 -2.34 20.16
CA PRO A 450 2.51 -0.92 20.13
C PRO A 450 3.69 -0.07 20.59
N PHE A 451 3.86 1.12 19.96
CA PHE A 451 5.01 2.00 20.14
C PHE A 451 6.35 1.36 19.75
N GLY A 452 6.56 0.12 20.10
CA GLY A 452 7.67 -0.75 19.71
C GLY A 452 9.04 -0.39 20.26
N ASP A 453 9.19 0.65 21.08
CA ASP A 453 10.46 1.05 21.71
C ASP A 453 10.81 0.13 22.89
N ARG A 454 12.08 0.12 23.29
CA ARG A 454 12.58 -0.75 24.39
C ARG A 454 11.88 -0.49 25.72
N CYS A 455 11.46 0.74 26.00
CA CYS A 455 10.73 1.09 27.22
C CYS A 455 9.27 0.60 27.19
N ASN A 456 8.71 0.34 26.02
CA ASN A 456 7.34 -0.13 25.84
C ASN A 456 7.24 -1.65 25.71
N VAL A 457 8.31 -2.40 25.98
CA VAL A 457 8.33 -3.86 25.92
C VAL A 457 9.03 -4.43 27.14
N SER A 458 8.26 -4.95 28.09
CA SER A 458 8.81 -5.66 29.25
C SER A 458 9.34 -7.05 28.87
N SER A 459 10.22 -7.61 29.69
CA SER A 459 10.70 -8.98 29.50
C SER A 459 9.57 -10.01 29.53
N GLU A 460 8.55 -9.77 30.37
CA GLU A 460 7.36 -10.62 30.45
C GLU A 460 6.51 -10.52 29.17
N ALA A 461 6.29 -9.31 28.64
CA ALA A 461 5.61 -9.11 27.37
C ALA A 461 6.33 -9.82 26.21
N MET A 462 7.66 -9.69 26.14
CA MET A 462 8.46 -10.38 25.12
C MET A 462 8.34 -11.89 25.24
N ARG A 463 8.39 -12.44 26.48
CA ARG A 463 8.23 -13.88 26.72
C ARG A 463 6.85 -14.38 26.30
N LEU A 464 5.78 -13.68 26.67
CA LEU A 464 4.41 -14.02 26.28
C LEU A 464 4.23 -13.96 24.75
N ALA A 465 4.65 -12.88 24.14
CA ALA A 465 4.53 -12.70 22.69
C ALA A 465 5.29 -13.79 21.91
N THR A 466 6.55 -14.08 22.29
CA THR A 466 7.36 -15.12 21.61
C THR A 466 6.86 -16.55 21.89
N SER A 467 6.12 -16.78 22.97
CA SER A 467 5.45 -18.07 23.19
C SER A 467 4.15 -18.21 22.41
N ALA A 468 3.41 -17.11 22.22
CA ALA A 468 2.12 -17.11 21.54
C ALA A 468 2.23 -17.03 20.01
N TYR A 469 3.21 -16.28 19.49
CA TYR A 469 3.35 -16.03 18.05
C TYR A 469 4.66 -16.59 17.51
N PRO A 470 4.66 -17.13 16.28
CA PRO A 470 5.90 -17.54 15.60
C PRO A 470 6.89 -16.37 15.44
N HIS A 471 6.40 -15.18 15.12
CA HIS A 471 7.23 -14.01 14.86
C HIS A 471 6.69 -12.77 15.58
N VAL A 472 7.60 -12.03 16.21
CA VAL A 472 7.31 -10.85 17.02
C VAL A 472 8.14 -9.68 16.49
N LEU A 473 7.54 -8.52 16.29
CA LEU A 473 8.15 -7.33 15.71
C LEU A 473 8.25 -6.20 16.72
N SER A 474 9.38 -5.49 16.71
CA SER A 474 9.59 -4.28 17.52
C SER A 474 10.35 -3.20 16.76
N ASN A 475 10.28 -1.96 17.22
CA ASN A 475 11.03 -0.82 16.68
C ASN A 475 12.33 -0.57 17.48
N PHE A 476 12.95 -1.63 18.00
CA PHE A 476 14.21 -1.50 18.79
C PHE A 476 15.38 -0.95 17.98
N GLY A 477 15.20 -0.80 16.69
CA GLY A 477 16.26 -0.49 15.74
C GLY A 477 17.14 -1.70 15.46
N GLY A 478 17.93 -1.61 14.41
CA GLY A 478 18.80 -2.68 13.95
C GLY A 478 18.36 -3.26 12.61
N GLU A 479 19.11 -4.24 12.16
CA GLU A 479 18.91 -4.88 10.86
C GLU A 479 18.66 -6.37 11.02
N ASN A 480 17.76 -6.90 10.21
CA ASN A 480 17.55 -8.33 10.12
C ASN A 480 18.50 -8.88 9.03
N LEU A 481 19.59 -9.52 9.47
CA LEU A 481 20.54 -10.18 8.56
C LEU A 481 20.23 -11.66 8.48
N PRO A 482 20.37 -12.28 7.30
CA PRO A 482 20.24 -13.73 7.14
C PRO A 482 21.23 -14.47 8.04
N ASP A 483 20.75 -15.46 8.76
CA ASP A 483 21.55 -16.29 9.64
C ASP A 483 21.07 -17.73 9.60
N ARG A 484 21.80 -18.59 8.89
CA ARG A 484 21.45 -20.00 8.72
C ARG A 484 21.40 -20.69 10.09
N GLY A 485 20.27 -21.30 10.39
CA GLY A 485 20.08 -22.11 11.61
C GLY A 485 19.54 -21.37 12.81
N THR A 486 19.38 -20.06 12.78
CA THR A 486 18.69 -19.31 13.85
C THR A 486 17.23 -19.08 13.49
N ASN A 487 16.34 -19.73 14.22
CA ASN A 487 14.91 -19.42 14.17
C ASN A 487 14.67 -18.10 14.92
N ARG A 488 14.89 -16.97 14.27
CA ARG A 488 14.66 -15.67 14.88
C ARG A 488 13.17 -15.43 15.01
N ARG A 489 12.67 -15.51 16.23
CA ARG A 489 11.29 -15.14 16.56
C ARG A 489 11.09 -13.63 16.66
N HIS A 490 12.15 -12.89 17.04
CA HIS A 490 12.12 -11.45 17.21
C HIS A 490 12.77 -10.75 16.02
N LEU A 491 12.01 -9.90 15.34
CA LEU A 491 12.38 -9.14 14.16
C LEU A 491 12.39 -7.64 14.47
N PHE A 492 13.34 -6.94 13.90
CA PHE A 492 13.49 -5.49 14.05
C PHE A 492 12.83 -4.76 12.89
N ARG A 493 12.11 -3.71 13.21
CA ARG A 493 11.53 -2.80 12.22
C ARG A 493 12.30 -1.48 12.20
N LYS A 494 12.25 -0.83 11.06
CA LYS A 494 12.70 0.54 10.85
C LYS A 494 11.49 1.44 10.64
N ASN A 495 11.58 2.68 11.14
CA ASN A 495 10.50 3.64 10.94
C ASN A 495 10.39 4.01 9.47
N ALA A 496 9.18 3.96 8.95
CA ALA A 496 8.89 4.49 7.64
C ALA A 496 8.60 5.99 7.76
N TYR A 497 9.51 6.79 7.26
CA TYR A 497 9.38 8.24 7.28
C TYR A 497 8.38 8.72 6.23
N LEU A 498 7.74 9.85 6.49
CA LEU A 498 6.81 10.48 5.54
C LEU A 498 7.53 11.05 4.32
N ASP A 499 8.79 11.45 4.47
CA ASP A 499 9.63 11.96 3.38
C ASP A 499 10.49 10.85 2.79
N LEU A 500 10.55 10.79 1.46
CA LEU A 500 11.34 9.76 0.74
C LEU A 500 12.83 9.83 1.08
N TRP A 501 13.36 11.04 1.29
CA TRP A 501 14.78 11.21 1.60
C TRP A 501 15.14 10.66 2.97
N GLU A 502 14.31 10.97 3.99
CA GLU A 502 14.49 10.42 5.34
C GLU A 502 14.36 8.88 5.34
N LEU A 503 13.45 8.33 4.53
CA LEU A 503 13.31 6.90 4.35
C LEU A 503 14.60 6.26 3.79
N VAL A 504 15.23 6.87 2.79
CA VAL A 504 16.51 6.39 2.24
C VAL A 504 17.62 6.43 3.29
N LEU A 505 17.72 7.50 4.07
CA LEU A 505 18.71 7.62 5.16
C LEU A 505 18.51 6.54 6.22
N GLU A 506 17.26 6.20 6.54
CA GLU A 506 16.94 5.12 7.48
C GLU A 506 17.34 3.75 6.93
N LEU A 507 17.00 3.45 5.68
CA LEU A 507 17.36 2.19 5.02
C LEU A 507 18.88 2.01 4.92
N GLU A 508 19.62 3.08 4.67
CA GLU A 508 21.09 3.06 4.65
C GLU A 508 21.72 3.10 6.04
N SER A 509 20.90 3.06 7.10
CA SER A 509 21.37 3.07 8.51
C SER A 509 22.22 4.31 8.86
N VAL A 510 21.99 5.44 8.20
CA VAL A 510 22.67 6.71 8.49
C VAL A 510 22.32 7.16 9.90
N PHE A 511 21.09 7.00 10.33
CA PHE A 511 20.65 7.34 11.69
C PHE A 511 21.31 6.45 12.75
N ASP A 512 21.52 5.15 12.48
CA ASP A 512 22.26 4.25 13.35
C ASP A 512 23.73 4.68 13.47
N LEU A 513 24.35 5.10 12.37
CA LEU A 513 25.72 5.64 12.35
C LEU A 513 25.82 6.92 13.20
N ILE A 514 24.89 7.84 13.05
CA ILE A 514 24.82 9.08 13.84
C ILE A 514 24.68 8.74 15.34
N ALA A 515 23.84 7.77 15.67
CA ALA A 515 23.67 7.31 17.04
C ALA A 515 24.97 6.71 17.61
N ALA A 516 25.68 5.91 16.82
CA ALA A 516 26.96 5.32 17.20
C ALA A 516 28.04 6.38 17.43
N ILE A 517 28.12 7.40 16.58
CA ILE A 517 29.08 8.52 16.72
C ILE A 517 28.80 9.34 18.00
N LYS A 518 27.54 9.51 18.37
CA LYS A 518 27.15 10.30 19.56
C LYS A 518 27.29 9.55 20.88
N ARG A 519 27.32 8.21 20.89
CA ARG A 519 27.47 7.39 22.11
C ARG A 519 28.67 7.74 22.99
N PRO A 520 29.90 7.99 22.47
CA PRO A 520 31.05 8.36 23.31
C PRO A 520 30.88 9.69 24.05
N PHE A 521 30.04 10.59 23.55
CA PHE A 521 29.84 11.93 24.11
C PHE A 521 28.69 12.01 25.11
N SER A 522 27.97 10.91 25.34
CA SER A 522 26.74 10.86 26.17
C SER A 522 26.90 10.07 27.48
N HIS A 523 28.13 9.99 28.07
CA HIS A 523 28.35 9.37 29.37
C HIS A 523 27.76 10.25 30.51
N GLY A 524 26.45 10.43 30.51
CA GLY A 524 25.72 11.09 31.57
C GLY A 524 24.25 11.21 31.20
N ARG A 525 23.46 10.25 31.63
CA ARG A 525 21.99 10.31 31.64
C ARG A 525 21.32 10.70 30.30
N ALA A 526 21.13 9.79 29.40
CA ALA A 526 20.14 9.94 28.36
C ALA A 526 19.48 8.61 28.05
N ASN A 527 18.20 8.52 28.35
CA ASN A 527 17.33 7.49 27.81
C ASN A 527 17.31 7.61 26.27
N PHE A 528 17.48 6.51 25.58
CA PHE A 528 17.49 6.43 24.11
C PHE A 528 16.19 6.97 23.49
N SER A 529 15.06 6.89 24.22
CA SER A 529 13.77 7.48 23.84
C SER A 529 13.82 9.02 23.75
N SER A 530 14.64 9.69 24.58
CA SER A 530 14.85 11.14 24.48
C SER A 530 15.72 11.54 23.30
N PHE A 531 16.45 10.59 22.74
CA PHE A 531 17.25 10.78 21.54
C PHE A 531 16.38 10.79 20.27
N LEU A 532 15.45 9.84 20.13
CA LEU A 532 14.49 9.83 19.03
C LEU A 532 13.47 10.97 19.12
N ALA A 533 13.04 11.35 20.33
CA ALA A 533 12.19 12.52 20.56
C ALA A 533 12.88 13.86 20.23
N ARG A 534 14.22 13.91 20.25
CA ARG A 534 14.99 15.10 19.82
C ARG A 534 15.20 15.18 18.31
N PHE A 535 15.11 14.07 17.59
CA PHE A 535 15.33 13.99 16.15
C PHE A 535 14.04 13.81 15.35
N GLY A 536 13.05 13.16 15.89
CA GLY A 536 11.70 13.25 15.43
C GLY A 536 11.04 14.40 16.18
N THR A 537 11.06 15.61 15.67
CA THR A 537 10.03 16.56 15.99
C THR A 537 8.73 16.12 15.34
N VAL A 538 8.26 14.97 15.77
CA VAL A 538 6.86 14.82 15.99
C VAL A 538 6.63 15.59 17.29
N ASN A 539 6.37 16.91 17.17
CA ASN A 539 5.86 17.67 18.29
C ASN A 539 4.64 16.93 18.80
N THR A 540 4.79 16.44 20.02
CA THR A 540 3.65 16.11 20.87
C THR A 540 2.67 17.25 20.93
#